data_424deb846715bae0215be76f780b18a3
#
_entry.id   424deb846715bae0215be76f780b18a3
#
_cell.length_a   1.000
_cell.length_b   1.000
_cell.length_c   1.000
_cell.angle_alpha   90.00
_cell.angle_beta   90.00
_cell.angle_gamma   90.00
#
_symmetry.space_group_name_H-M   'P 1'
#
loop_
_entity.id
_entity.type
_entity.pdbx_description
1 polymer ?
#
loop_
_entity_poly.entity_id
_entity_poly.type
_entity_poly.pdbx_seq_one_letter_code
_entity_poly.pdbx_strand_id
1 'polypeptide(L)'
;MLRQFGQRHPHVKLELQTANSQEVSDLVRRGEATLGLRYATDADPSLVSEVVMEEALVVACSPAHRLAGRRVRAPAALAGERWVTFPPQRRRREPFTTVLEQRLGAAGIEAAEVVRIDSLTAQKRFVEAGFGIALLIESSVQEELRLGTLAIIDVPALRGGVPVTLVRRQNGYLSGAAQTLVAVIRAGSARPAGRPRARSVRRRR
;
A
#
# COMPACT_ATOMS: atom_id res chain seq x y z
N MET A 1 -13.79 9.01 2.55
CA MET A 1 -14.75 8.04 2.00
C MET A 1 -15.75 7.55 3.05
N LEU A 2 -15.36 6.78 4.08
CA LEU A 2 -16.29 6.20 5.08
C LEU A 2 -17.12 7.22 5.84
N ARG A 3 -16.53 8.38 6.24
CA ARG A 3 -17.29 9.46 6.87
C ARG A 3 -18.46 9.95 6.00
N GLN A 4 -18.23 10.15 4.71
CA GLN A 4 -19.24 10.60 3.77
C GLN A 4 -20.34 9.55 3.57
N PHE A 5 -19.98 8.27 3.55
CA PHE A 5 -20.93 7.17 3.51
C PHE A 5 -21.79 7.13 4.77
N GLY A 6 -21.17 7.18 5.97
CA GLY A 6 -21.89 7.15 7.26
C GLY A 6 -22.88 8.29 7.44
N GLN A 7 -22.53 9.50 6.92
CA GLN A 7 -23.46 10.64 6.92
C GLN A 7 -24.70 10.43 6.04
N ARG A 8 -24.55 9.70 4.92
CA ARG A 8 -25.67 9.40 3.99
C ARG A 8 -26.51 8.20 4.42
N HIS A 9 -25.90 7.32 5.19
CA HIS A 9 -26.52 6.06 5.63
C HIS A 9 -26.34 5.82 7.13
N PRO A 10 -26.91 6.70 8.01
CA PRO A 10 -26.66 6.63 9.46
C PRO A 10 -27.17 5.36 10.13
N HIS A 11 -28.12 4.66 9.50
CA HIS A 11 -28.70 3.42 10.02
C HIS A 11 -27.98 2.16 9.52
N VAL A 12 -26.96 2.29 8.67
CA VAL A 12 -26.21 1.15 8.17
C VAL A 12 -25.05 0.84 9.10
N LYS A 13 -25.08 -0.36 9.69
CA LYS A 13 -23.95 -0.88 10.45
C LYS A 13 -22.84 -1.31 9.48
N LEU A 14 -21.66 -0.68 9.61
CA LEU A 14 -20.45 -1.07 8.89
C LEU A 14 -19.59 -1.96 9.79
N GLU A 15 -19.21 -3.12 9.26
CA GLU A 15 -18.19 -3.98 9.85
C GLU A 15 -16.97 -3.94 8.93
N LEU A 16 -15.82 -3.68 9.51
CA LEU A 16 -14.52 -3.58 8.80
C LEU A 16 -13.59 -4.67 9.34
N GLN A 17 -13.03 -5.43 8.42
CA GLN A 17 -11.99 -6.41 8.71
C GLN A 17 -10.74 -6.09 7.89
N THR A 18 -9.58 -6.35 8.46
CA THR A 18 -8.30 -6.27 7.74
C THR A 18 -7.75 -7.67 7.54
N ALA A 19 -7.32 -7.94 6.32
CA ALA A 19 -6.78 -9.23 5.91
C ALA A 19 -5.77 -9.01 4.78
N ASN A 20 -4.97 -10.02 4.44
CA ASN A 20 -4.16 -9.97 3.22
C ASN A 20 -5.03 -10.12 1.97
N SER A 21 -4.50 -9.78 0.80
CA SER A 21 -5.27 -9.75 -0.45
C SER A 21 -5.95 -11.08 -0.80
N GLN A 22 -5.33 -12.21 -0.47
CA GLN A 22 -5.91 -13.53 -0.72
C GLN A 22 -7.07 -13.81 0.26
N GLU A 23 -6.86 -13.52 1.52
CA GLU A 23 -7.90 -13.67 2.55
C GLU A 23 -9.11 -12.77 2.27
N VAL A 24 -8.89 -11.54 1.77
CA VAL A 24 -9.97 -10.65 1.31
C VAL A 24 -10.82 -11.34 0.26
N SER A 25 -10.20 -11.95 -0.76
CA SER A 25 -10.93 -12.68 -1.80
C SER A 25 -11.69 -13.88 -1.22
N ASP A 26 -11.07 -14.62 -0.30
CA ASP A 26 -11.70 -15.78 0.34
C ASP A 26 -12.92 -15.37 1.18
N LEU A 27 -12.84 -14.30 1.97
CA LEU A 27 -13.95 -13.74 2.73
C LEU A 27 -15.12 -13.33 1.83
N VAL A 28 -14.83 -12.65 0.71
CA VAL A 28 -15.85 -12.24 -0.25
C VAL A 28 -16.47 -13.46 -0.93
N ARG A 29 -15.67 -14.44 -1.33
CA ARG A 29 -16.15 -15.67 -1.98
C ARG A 29 -17.11 -16.45 -1.07
N ARG A 30 -16.75 -16.61 0.21
CA ARG A 30 -17.60 -17.29 1.19
C ARG A 30 -18.82 -16.47 1.64
N GLY A 31 -18.88 -15.18 1.26
CA GLY A 31 -19.97 -14.28 1.65
C GLY A 31 -19.87 -13.74 3.06
N GLU A 32 -18.73 -13.91 3.72
CA GLU A 32 -18.41 -13.32 5.02
C GLU A 32 -18.16 -11.81 4.90
N ALA A 33 -17.70 -11.35 3.74
CA ALA A 33 -17.66 -9.96 3.36
C ALA A 33 -18.48 -9.71 2.09
N THR A 34 -19.21 -8.60 2.04
CA THR A 34 -19.97 -8.18 0.84
C THR A 34 -19.08 -7.59 -0.23
N LEU A 35 -18.09 -6.79 0.20
CA LEU A 35 -17.11 -6.08 -0.63
C LEU A 35 -15.73 -6.28 -0.03
N GLY A 36 -14.71 -6.34 -0.88
CA GLY A 36 -13.32 -6.34 -0.45
C GLY A 36 -12.48 -5.36 -1.26
N LEU A 37 -11.47 -4.78 -0.63
CA LEU A 37 -10.41 -4.05 -1.31
C LEU A 37 -9.11 -4.84 -1.15
N ARG A 38 -8.42 -5.08 -2.26
CA ARG A 38 -7.17 -5.83 -2.30
C ARG A 38 -6.17 -5.22 -3.27
N TYR A 39 -4.91 -5.58 -3.14
CA TYR A 39 -3.91 -5.27 -4.17
C TYR A 39 -3.95 -6.30 -5.29
N ALA A 40 -3.73 -5.84 -6.53
CA ALA A 40 -3.84 -6.59 -7.77
C ALA A 40 -5.23 -7.22 -8.02
N THR A 41 -5.48 -7.66 -9.23
CA THR A 41 -6.72 -8.32 -9.64
C THR A 41 -6.78 -9.77 -9.16
N ASP A 42 -7.96 -10.28 -8.96
CA ASP A 42 -8.21 -11.71 -8.74
C ASP A 42 -8.73 -12.33 -10.04
N ALA A 43 -8.15 -13.45 -10.43
CA ALA A 43 -8.56 -14.17 -11.64
C ALA A 43 -9.70 -15.17 -11.39
N ASP A 44 -10.18 -15.32 -10.15
CA ASP A 44 -11.26 -16.24 -9.80
C ASP A 44 -12.56 -15.81 -10.51
N PRO A 45 -13.17 -16.66 -11.36
CA PRO A 45 -14.38 -16.32 -12.11
C PRO A 45 -15.62 -16.14 -11.22
N SER A 46 -15.59 -16.58 -9.97
CA SER A 46 -16.68 -16.34 -9.00
C SER A 46 -16.69 -14.93 -8.45
N LEU A 47 -15.62 -14.15 -8.72
CA LEU A 47 -15.46 -12.78 -8.27
C LEU A 47 -15.48 -11.80 -9.44
N VAL A 48 -16.12 -10.67 -9.24
CA VAL A 48 -15.93 -9.47 -10.07
C VAL A 48 -14.81 -8.65 -9.46
N SER A 49 -13.76 -8.41 -10.23
CA SER A 49 -12.59 -7.62 -9.84
C SER A 49 -12.53 -6.34 -10.68
N GLU A 50 -12.52 -5.19 -10.03
CA GLU A 50 -12.48 -3.87 -10.67
C GLU A 50 -11.37 -3.03 -10.05
N VAL A 51 -10.41 -2.57 -10.87
CA VAL A 51 -9.39 -1.63 -10.39
C VAL A 51 -10.07 -0.29 -10.10
N VAL A 52 -10.03 0.13 -8.85
CA VAL A 52 -10.69 1.37 -8.41
C VAL A 52 -9.72 2.50 -8.14
N MET A 53 -8.45 2.24 -7.85
CA MET A 53 -7.42 3.27 -7.66
C MET A 53 -6.02 2.66 -7.85
N GLU A 54 -5.03 3.53 -7.91
CA GLU A 54 -3.63 3.16 -7.78
C GLU A 54 -3.03 3.81 -6.55
N GLU A 55 -2.29 3.04 -5.76
CA GLU A 55 -1.53 3.50 -4.61
C GLU A 55 -0.06 3.67 -5.01
N ALA A 56 0.51 4.84 -4.74
CA ALA A 56 1.90 5.11 -5.04
C ALA A 56 2.84 4.36 -4.07
N LEU A 57 4.01 3.96 -4.59
CA LEU A 57 5.08 3.36 -3.81
C LEU A 57 6.17 4.39 -3.50
N VAL A 58 6.69 4.34 -2.28
CA VAL A 58 7.79 5.16 -1.80
C VAL A 58 8.83 4.32 -1.08
N VAL A 59 10.10 4.69 -1.19
CA VAL A 59 11.15 4.11 -0.36
C VAL A 59 11.25 4.93 0.92
N ALA A 60 10.80 4.35 2.03
CA ALA A 60 10.81 4.96 3.35
C ALA A 60 12.11 4.62 4.09
N CYS A 61 12.63 5.58 4.84
CA CYS A 61 13.82 5.44 5.68
C CYS A 61 13.70 6.29 6.95
N SER A 62 14.57 6.06 7.91
CA SER A 62 14.76 6.98 9.05
C SER A 62 15.19 8.36 8.56
N PRO A 63 14.77 9.47 9.20
CA PRO A 63 15.24 10.82 8.88
C PRO A 63 16.77 10.99 9.02
N ALA A 64 17.40 10.18 9.87
CA ALA A 64 18.86 10.16 10.05
C ALA A 64 19.59 9.36 8.97
N HIS A 65 18.87 8.70 8.06
CA HIS A 65 19.50 7.89 7.01
C HIS A 65 20.29 8.77 6.03
N ARG A 66 21.47 8.29 5.58
CA ARG A 66 22.36 9.03 4.67
C ARG A 66 21.71 9.49 3.36
N LEU A 67 20.69 8.78 2.90
CA LEU A 67 19.94 9.06 1.67
C LEU A 67 18.59 9.74 1.92
N ALA A 68 18.23 10.07 3.16
CA ALA A 68 16.96 10.74 3.47
C ALA A 68 16.80 12.05 2.67
N GLY A 69 15.68 12.21 2.00
CA GLY A 69 15.37 13.37 1.15
C GLY A 69 16.19 13.48 -0.14
N ARG A 70 17.06 12.52 -0.43
CA ARG A 70 17.89 12.53 -1.63
C ARG A 70 17.25 11.79 -2.80
N ARG A 71 17.61 12.22 -4.00
CA ARG A 71 17.25 11.54 -5.24
C ARG A 71 18.36 10.59 -5.66
N VAL A 72 18.03 9.30 -5.70
CA VAL A 72 18.91 8.21 -6.11
C VAL A 72 18.56 7.79 -7.53
N ARG A 73 19.39 8.18 -8.51
CA ARG A 73 19.17 7.86 -9.92
C ARG A 73 19.73 6.49 -10.32
N ALA A 74 20.79 6.05 -9.66
CA ALA A 74 21.39 4.75 -9.88
C ALA A 74 20.92 3.77 -8.79
N PRO A 75 20.05 2.78 -9.10
CA PRO A 75 19.53 1.83 -8.12
C PRO A 75 20.61 1.05 -7.36
N ALA A 76 21.77 0.82 -8.00
CA ALA A 76 22.94 0.18 -7.38
C ALA A 76 23.41 0.87 -6.09
N ALA A 77 23.12 2.16 -5.90
CA ALA A 77 23.42 2.87 -4.66
C ALA A 77 22.62 2.35 -3.44
N LEU A 78 21.61 1.51 -3.68
CA LEU A 78 20.79 0.88 -2.65
C LEU A 78 21.15 -0.61 -2.42
N ALA A 79 22.10 -1.15 -3.18
CA ALA A 79 22.48 -2.58 -3.08
C ALA A 79 23.07 -2.95 -1.70
N GLY A 80 23.71 -1.99 -1.01
CA GLY A 80 24.25 -2.19 0.34
C GLY A 80 23.24 -1.98 1.46
N GLU A 81 21.99 -1.62 1.14
CA GLU A 81 20.98 -1.32 2.15
C GLU A 81 20.29 -2.59 2.66
N ARG A 82 19.96 -2.58 3.95
CA ARG A 82 19.06 -3.57 4.54
C ARG A 82 17.62 -3.23 4.18
N TRP A 83 16.93 -4.17 3.54
CA TRP A 83 15.54 -3.99 3.15
C TRP A 83 14.59 -4.66 4.14
N VAL A 84 13.57 -3.94 4.55
CA VAL A 84 12.47 -4.45 5.37
C VAL A 84 11.28 -4.72 4.46
N THR A 85 10.73 -5.93 4.51
CA THR A 85 9.64 -6.36 3.65
C THR A 85 8.73 -7.38 4.35
N PHE A 86 7.61 -7.72 3.72
CA PHE A 86 6.75 -8.80 4.17
C PHE A 86 7.41 -10.17 3.91
N PRO A 87 7.13 -11.18 4.76
CA PRO A 87 7.58 -12.53 4.51
C PRO A 87 6.89 -13.11 3.27
N PRO A 88 7.58 -13.93 2.45
CA PRO A 88 6.95 -14.68 1.40
C PRO A 88 6.00 -15.70 2.02
N GLN A 89 4.75 -15.70 1.62
CA GLN A 89 3.79 -16.69 2.10
C GLN A 89 4.03 -18.05 1.45
N ARG A 90 4.30 -19.09 2.25
CA ARG A 90 4.73 -20.42 1.78
C ARG A 90 3.70 -21.15 0.90
N ARG A 91 2.42 -20.83 0.99
CA ARG A 91 1.34 -21.56 0.26
C ARG A 91 0.65 -20.75 -0.83
N ARG A 92 0.68 -19.42 -0.80
CA ARG A 92 0.10 -18.54 -1.83
C ARG A 92 0.90 -17.24 -1.83
N ARG A 93 1.43 -16.84 -2.99
CA ARG A 93 2.15 -15.58 -3.12
C ARG A 93 1.16 -14.44 -2.90
N GLU A 94 1.39 -13.66 -1.85
CA GLU A 94 0.68 -12.40 -1.66
C GLU A 94 0.99 -11.50 -2.87
N PRO A 95 -0.03 -11.03 -3.63
CA PRO A 95 0.21 -10.24 -4.84
C PRO A 95 1.08 -9.02 -4.59
N PHE A 96 0.93 -8.38 -3.43
CA PHE A 96 1.71 -7.21 -3.07
C PHE A 96 3.21 -7.54 -2.87
N THR A 97 3.55 -8.61 -2.17
CA THR A 97 4.94 -9.05 -1.99
C THR A 97 5.59 -9.34 -3.34
N THR A 98 4.87 -10.02 -4.25
CA THR A 98 5.36 -10.30 -5.60
C THR A 98 5.61 -9.01 -6.39
N VAL A 99 4.73 -8.01 -6.29
CA VAL A 99 4.92 -6.71 -6.95
C VAL A 99 6.19 -6.01 -6.43
N LEU A 100 6.42 -6.02 -5.13
CA LEU A 100 7.63 -5.42 -4.54
C LEU A 100 8.90 -6.13 -5.02
N GLU A 101 8.94 -7.46 -4.94
CA GLU A 101 10.10 -8.27 -5.38
C GLU A 101 10.39 -8.05 -6.87
N GLN A 102 9.35 -8.02 -7.70
CA GLN A 102 9.50 -7.75 -9.14
C GLN A 102 10.06 -6.36 -9.41
N ARG A 103 9.62 -5.33 -8.68
CA ARG A 103 10.12 -3.97 -8.86
C ARG A 103 11.56 -3.82 -8.43
N LEU A 104 11.95 -4.41 -7.30
CA LEU A 104 13.35 -4.41 -6.87
C LEU A 104 14.23 -5.14 -7.89
N GLY A 105 13.81 -6.33 -8.34
CA GLY A 105 14.52 -7.10 -9.36
C GLY A 105 14.62 -6.38 -10.70
N ALA A 106 13.54 -5.77 -11.19
CA ALA A 106 13.54 -4.98 -12.43
C ALA A 106 14.45 -3.74 -12.36
N ALA A 107 14.62 -3.18 -11.16
CA ALA A 107 15.53 -2.07 -10.91
C ALA A 107 16.99 -2.52 -10.69
N GLY A 108 17.28 -3.82 -10.73
CA GLY A 108 18.62 -4.38 -10.47
C GLY A 108 19.08 -4.16 -9.03
N ILE A 109 18.14 -4.09 -8.09
CA ILE A 109 18.44 -3.92 -6.66
C ILE A 109 18.52 -5.31 -6.03
N GLU A 110 19.74 -5.75 -5.75
CA GLU A 110 19.99 -6.90 -4.88
C GLU A 110 20.20 -6.39 -3.46
N ALA A 111 19.31 -6.78 -2.57
CA ALA A 111 19.40 -6.39 -1.16
C ALA A 111 20.57 -7.13 -0.50
N ALA A 112 21.46 -6.40 0.17
CA ALA A 112 22.53 -7.02 0.97
C ALA A 112 21.97 -7.87 2.12
N GLU A 113 20.85 -7.43 2.68
CA GLU A 113 20.14 -8.12 3.75
C GLU A 113 18.63 -7.83 3.64
N VAL A 114 17.82 -8.86 3.88
CA VAL A 114 16.35 -8.73 3.89
C VAL A 114 15.79 -9.16 5.23
N VAL A 115 15.18 -8.23 5.95
CA VAL A 115 14.45 -8.47 7.19
C VAL A 115 12.96 -8.64 6.85
N ARG A 116 12.37 -9.73 7.31
CA ARG A 116 10.96 -10.06 7.02
C ARG A 116 10.10 -9.85 8.26
N ILE A 117 9.13 -8.96 8.14
CA ILE A 117 8.20 -8.59 9.22
C ILE A 117 6.79 -8.63 8.64
N ASP A 118 5.88 -9.36 9.26
CA ASP A 118 4.51 -9.59 8.79
C ASP A 118 3.53 -8.46 9.15
N SER A 119 3.93 -7.53 9.99
CA SER A 119 3.14 -6.38 10.40
C SER A 119 3.67 -5.08 9.79
N LEU A 120 2.83 -4.37 9.02
CA LEU A 120 3.18 -3.06 8.47
C LEU A 120 3.58 -2.06 9.57
N THR A 121 2.88 -2.05 10.69
CA THR A 121 3.22 -1.17 11.82
C THR A 121 4.60 -1.49 12.38
N ALA A 122 4.94 -2.78 12.55
CA ALA A 122 6.26 -3.18 13.01
C ALA A 122 7.35 -2.84 11.98
N GLN A 123 7.08 -3.00 10.67
CA GLN A 123 8.01 -2.55 9.61
C GLN A 123 8.31 -1.06 9.73
N LYS A 124 7.27 -0.22 9.88
CA LYS A 124 7.44 1.23 10.05
C LYS A 124 8.30 1.57 11.26
N ARG A 125 8.04 0.96 12.41
CA ARG A 125 8.85 1.17 13.64
C ARG A 125 10.29 0.73 13.48
N PHE A 126 10.52 -0.38 12.77
CA PHE A 126 11.85 -0.89 12.49
C PHE A 126 12.65 0.08 11.58
N VAL A 127 11.98 0.64 10.57
CA VAL A 127 12.57 1.66 9.67
C VAL A 127 12.81 2.98 10.41
N GLU A 128 11.86 3.45 11.23
CA GLU A 128 12.03 4.65 12.07
C GLU A 128 13.25 4.55 12.99
N ALA A 129 13.47 3.38 13.56
CA ALA A 129 14.62 3.10 14.42
C ALA A 129 15.96 3.01 13.65
N GLY A 130 15.94 3.14 12.32
CA GLY A 130 17.16 3.15 11.49
C GLY A 130 17.70 1.77 11.14
N PHE A 131 16.94 0.71 11.33
CA PHE A 131 17.38 -0.67 11.06
C PHE A 131 17.27 -1.09 9.59
N GLY A 132 16.91 -0.19 8.68
CA GLY A 132 16.85 -0.45 7.25
C GLY A 132 15.95 0.53 6.52
N ILE A 133 15.68 0.21 5.25
CA ILE A 133 14.74 0.93 4.37
C ILE A 133 13.63 -0.01 3.92
N ALA A 134 12.48 0.54 3.53
CA ALA A 134 11.36 -0.27 3.05
C ALA A 134 10.69 0.37 1.84
N LEU A 135 10.21 -0.46 0.89
CA LEU A 135 9.33 -0.02 -0.18
C LEU A 135 7.89 -0.19 0.31
N LEU A 136 7.21 0.90 0.57
CA LEU A 136 5.90 0.95 1.20
C LEU A 136 4.91 1.74 0.33
N ILE A 137 3.62 1.53 0.57
CA ILE A 137 2.55 2.36 0.03
C ILE A 137 2.63 3.75 0.66
N GLU A 138 2.61 4.79 -0.16
CA GLU A 138 2.73 6.18 0.28
C GLU A 138 1.65 6.56 1.29
N SER A 139 0.39 6.17 1.04
CA SER A 139 -0.73 6.47 1.95
C SER A 139 -0.55 5.84 3.34
N SER A 140 0.17 4.74 3.44
CA SER A 140 0.42 4.03 4.70
C SER A 140 1.45 4.70 5.61
N VAL A 141 2.24 5.63 5.07
CA VAL A 141 3.32 6.33 5.80
C VAL A 141 3.11 7.84 5.89
N GLN A 142 1.96 8.36 5.44
CA GLN A 142 1.67 9.79 5.41
C GLN A 142 1.77 10.45 6.79
N GLU A 143 1.32 9.77 7.83
CA GLU A 143 1.36 10.30 9.20
C GLU A 143 2.81 10.44 9.69
N GLU A 144 3.62 9.40 9.50
CA GLU A 144 5.04 9.39 9.86
C GLU A 144 5.85 10.44 9.08
N LEU A 145 5.53 10.62 7.79
CA LEU A 145 6.13 11.68 6.97
C LEU A 145 5.72 13.07 7.46
N ARG A 146 4.46 13.25 7.87
CA ARG A 146 3.96 14.51 8.44
C ARG A 146 4.62 14.84 9.77
N LEU A 147 4.81 13.84 10.61
CA LEU A 147 5.47 13.95 11.93
C LEU A 147 6.99 14.06 11.80
N GLY A 148 7.56 13.67 10.66
CA GLY A 148 9.01 13.65 10.43
C GLY A 148 9.72 12.47 11.11
N THR A 149 8.99 11.41 11.50
CA THR A 149 9.58 10.17 12.05
C THR A 149 10.06 9.23 10.95
N LEU A 150 9.54 9.39 9.71
CA LEU A 150 10.08 8.79 8.50
C LEU A 150 10.43 9.86 7.47
N ALA A 151 11.34 9.51 6.55
CA ALA A 151 11.68 10.28 5.37
C ALA A 151 11.59 9.41 4.12
N ILE A 152 11.57 10.05 2.94
CA ILE A 152 11.53 9.37 1.65
C ILE A 152 12.91 9.47 0.98
N ILE A 153 13.35 8.35 0.39
CA ILE A 153 14.42 8.34 -0.61
C ILE A 153 13.73 8.38 -1.98
N ASP A 154 14.00 9.40 -2.79
CA ASP A 154 13.44 9.51 -4.14
C ASP A 154 14.19 8.59 -5.11
N VAL A 155 13.60 7.43 -5.43
CA VAL A 155 14.15 6.43 -6.34
C VAL A 155 13.26 6.32 -7.59
N PRO A 156 13.55 7.04 -8.68
CA PRO A 156 12.71 7.04 -9.89
C PRO A 156 12.44 5.65 -10.47
N ALA A 157 13.41 4.74 -10.39
CA ALA A 157 13.28 3.37 -10.88
C ALA A 157 12.23 2.53 -10.10
N LEU A 158 11.93 2.90 -8.85
CA LEU A 158 10.93 2.23 -8.01
C LEU A 158 9.59 2.97 -7.98
N ARG A 159 9.47 4.12 -8.65
CA ARG A 159 8.21 4.83 -8.76
C ARG A 159 7.19 4.03 -9.54
N GLY A 160 5.94 4.16 -9.17
CA GLY A 160 4.80 3.58 -9.86
C GLY A 160 3.68 3.26 -8.88
N GLY A 161 2.55 2.85 -9.42
CA GLY A 161 1.39 2.49 -8.65
C GLY A 161 1.26 0.98 -8.45
N VAL A 162 0.53 0.63 -7.42
CA VAL A 162 0.01 -0.72 -7.19
C VAL A 162 -1.51 -0.61 -7.30
N PRO A 163 -2.15 -1.37 -8.21
CA PRO A 163 -3.59 -1.30 -8.37
C PRO A 163 -4.30 -1.81 -7.11
N VAL A 164 -5.25 -1.02 -6.64
CA VAL A 164 -6.22 -1.43 -5.62
C VAL A 164 -7.49 -1.85 -6.34
N THR A 165 -7.90 -3.08 -6.10
CA THR A 165 -9.04 -3.72 -6.76
C THR A 165 -10.17 -3.91 -5.77
N LEU A 166 -11.35 -3.46 -6.16
CA LEU A 166 -12.60 -3.79 -5.49
C LEU A 166 -13.06 -5.16 -5.97
N VAL A 167 -13.29 -6.07 -5.04
CA VAL A 167 -13.82 -7.41 -5.33
C VAL A 167 -15.19 -7.59 -4.69
N ARG A 168 -16.06 -8.29 -5.40
CA ARG A 168 -17.40 -8.73 -4.95
C ARG A 168 -17.75 -10.05 -5.61
N ARG A 169 -18.69 -10.80 -5.07
CA ARG A 169 -19.16 -12.02 -5.72
C ARG A 169 -19.83 -11.70 -7.05
N GLN A 170 -19.61 -12.54 -8.07
CA GLN A 170 -20.15 -12.39 -9.42
C GLN A 170 -21.68 -12.28 -9.38
N ASN A 171 -22.36 -13.18 -8.67
CA ASN A 171 -23.82 -13.23 -8.57
C ASN A 171 -24.32 -12.85 -7.15
N GLY A 172 -23.49 -12.07 -6.41
CA GLY A 172 -23.83 -11.64 -5.06
C GLY A 172 -24.86 -10.51 -5.06
N TYR A 173 -25.86 -10.60 -4.20
CA TYR A 173 -26.77 -9.49 -3.95
C TYR A 173 -26.02 -8.30 -3.32
N LEU A 174 -26.22 -7.12 -3.88
CA LEU A 174 -25.75 -5.86 -3.32
C LEU A 174 -26.96 -5.02 -2.87
N SER A 175 -27.05 -4.77 -1.57
CA SER A 175 -28.03 -3.81 -1.05
C SER A 175 -27.81 -2.41 -1.61
N GLY A 176 -28.81 -1.53 -1.57
CA GLY A 176 -28.68 -0.13 -1.99
C GLY A 176 -27.54 0.61 -1.26
N ALA A 177 -27.32 0.28 0.03
CA ALA A 177 -26.21 0.81 0.81
C ALA A 177 -24.84 0.30 0.27
N ALA A 178 -24.73 -0.99 -0.05
CA ALA A 178 -23.50 -1.54 -0.63
C ALA A 178 -23.20 -0.92 -2.01
N GLN A 179 -24.23 -0.72 -2.86
CA GLN A 179 -24.07 -0.02 -4.15
C GLN A 179 -23.60 1.44 -3.97
N THR A 180 -24.16 2.14 -2.96
CA THR A 180 -23.70 3.50 -2.63
C THR A 180 -22.26 3.50 -2.13
N LEU A 181 -21.85 2.52 -1.33
CA LEU A 181 -20.45 2.40 -0.88
C LEU A 181 -19.51 2.17 -2.06
N VAL A 182 -19.87 1.30 -3.00
CA VAL A 182 -19.13 1.11 -4.26
C VAL A 182 -18.98 2.42 -5.03
N ALA A 183 -20.07 3.19 -5.18
CA ALA A 183 -20.02 4.48 -5.85
C ALA A 183 -19.11 5.49 -5.13
N VAL A 184 -19.13 5.52 -3.79
CA VAL A 184 -18.23 6.37 -2.98
C VAL A 184 -16.77 5.95 -3.13
N ILE A 185 -16.48 4.65 -3.19
CA ILE A 185 -15.12 4.13 -3.44
C ILE A 185 -14.65 4.59 -4.81
N ARG A 186 -15.43 4.41 -5.87
CA ARG A 186 -15.12 4.84 -7.23
C ARG A 186 -14.89 6.35 -7.32
N ALA A 187 -15.74 7.15 -6.70
CA ALA A 187 -15.61 8.61 -6.70
C ALA A 187 -14.38 9.11 -5.94
N GLY A 188 -13.98 8.39 -4.87
CA GLY A 188 -12.77 8.70 -4.11
C GLY A 188 -11.48 8.42 -4.89
N SER A 189 -11.54 7.53 -5.87
CA SER A 189 -10.43 7.14 -6.75
C SER A 189 -10.09 8.19 -7.80
N ALA A 190 -11.03 9.04 -8.17
CA ALA A 190 -10.86 10.10 -9.17
C ALA A 190 -9.99 11.28 -8.68
N ARG A 191 -9.56 11.29 -7.42
CA ARG A 191 -8.64 12.29 -6.89
C ARG A 191 -7.21 11.77 -7.04
N PRO A 192 -6.38 12.38 -7.92
CA PRO A 192 -4.97 12.03 -8.00
C PRO A 192 -4.33 12.25 -6.64
N ALA A 193 -3.55 11.25 -6.17
CA ALA A 193 -2.70 11.41 -5.00
C ALA A 193 -1.86 12.67 -5.20
N GLY A 194 -2.05 13.66 -4.34
CA GLY A 194 -1.41 14.96 -4.46
C GLY A 194 0.10 14.78 -4.44
N ARG A 195 0.79 15.29 -5.46
CA ARG A 195 2.25 15.34 -5.50
C ARG A 195 2.75 15.89 -4.16
N PRO A 196 3.66 15.21 -3.47
CA PRO A 196 4.28 15.75 -2.28
C PRO A 196 5.03 17.02 -2.67
N ARG A 197 4.60 18.15 -2.16
CA ARG A 197 5.39 19.39 -2.21
C ARG A 197 6.61 19.15 -1.32
N ALA A 198 7.77 19.01 -1.93
CA ALA A 198 9.04 19.08 -1.24
C ALA A 198 9.09 20.41 -0.45
N ARG A 199 8.87 20.36 0.86
CA ARG A 199 9.15 21.49 1.74
C ARG A 199 10.67 21.59 1.85
N SER A 200 11.25 22.60 1.23
CA SER A 200 12.61 23.02 1.51
C SER A 200 12.74 23.32 2.99
N VAL A 201 13.50 22.50 3.70
CA VAL A 201 13.93 22.80 5.06
C VAL A 201 14.88 23.99 4.97
N ARG A 202 14.38 25.20 5.27
CA ARG A 202 15.24 26.35 5.50
C ARG A 202 16.09 26.03 6.73
N ARG A 203 17.38 25.78 6.51
CA ARG A 203 18.38 25.82 7.56
C ARG A 203 18.35 27.23 8.17
N ARG A 204 17.90 27.36 9.40
CA ARG A 204 18.23 28.52 10.24
C ARG A 204 19.71 28.36 10.63
N ARG A 205 20.49 29.36 10.28
CA ARG A 205 21.84 29.59 10.83
C ARG A 205 21.72 30.02 12.26
#